data_9a1053c322ca1c913bc5ecca2e48627d
#
_entry.id   9a1053c322ca1c913bc5ecca2e48627d
#
_cell.length_a   1.000
_cell.length_b   1.000
_cell.length_c   1.000
_cell.angle_alpha   90.00
_cell.angle_beta   90.00
_cell.angle_gamma   90.00
#
_symmetry.space_group_name_H-M   'P 1'
#
loop_
_entity.id
_entity.type
_entity.pdbx_description
1 polymer ?
#
loop_
_entity_poly.entity_id
_entity_poly.type
_entity_poly.pdbx_seq_one_letter_code
_entity_poly.pdbx_strand_id
1 'polypeptide(L)'
;MGLFDKFRRAKRQPLALQIVGIQLKIRPGTKPLPGPLAGAYVIAFSLAGDPKEAAKKSALAIFRMGYDVEEVIPQALHIELDRWDKYLSSTWPEFPDHFPSQAEIAEALSNGGVVFSPFAGFEPPVH
;
A
#
# COMPACT_ATOMS: atom_id res chain seq x y z
N MET A 1 4.33 -32.74 19.79
CA MET A 1 3.58 -32.08 18.72
C MET A 1 3.01 -30.73 19.15
N GLY A 2 2.52 -30.61 20.37
CA GLY A 2 2.01 -29.34 20.85
C GLY A 2 2.98 -28.17 20.76
N LEU A 3 4.26 -28.45 20.87
CA LEU A 3 5.29 -27.44 20.79
C LEU A 3 5.31 -26.78 19.40
N PHE A 4 5.24 -27.57 18.36
CA PHE A 4 5.25 -27.03 16.99
C PHE A 4 3.98 -26.26 16.67
N ASP A 5 2.84 -26.74 17.18
CA ASP A 5 1.57 -26.06 16.95
C ASP A 5 1.56 -24.68 17.59
N LYS A 6 2.06 -24.56 18.80
CA LYS A 6 2.16 -23.27 19.47
C LYS A 6 3.07 -22.31 18.71
N PHE A 7 4.16 -22.83 18.23
CA PHE A 7 5.14 -22.06 17.50
C PHE A 7 4.57 -21.49 16.20
N ARG A 8 3.83 -22.30 15.47
CA ARG A 8 3.20 -21.87 14.22
C ARG A 8 2.17 -20.78 14.46
N ARG A 9 1.36 -20.92 15.48
CA ARG A 9 0.34 -19.93 15.79
C ARG A 9 0.97 -18.60 16.17
N ALA A 10 2.02 -18.64 16.96
CA ALA A 10 2.72 -17.42 17.33
C ALA A 10 3.29 -16.70 16.13
N LYS A 11 3.77 -17.42 15.12
CA LYS A 11 4.32 -16.82 13.91
C LYS A 11 3.25 -16.21 13.02
N ARG A 12 2.10 -16.87 12.91
CA ARG A 12 1.10 -16.46 11.94
C ARG A 12 0.29 -15.24 12.37
N GLN A 13 -0.04 -15.16 13.65
CA GLN A 13 -0.91 -14.10 14.12
C GLN A 13 -0.36 -12.69 13.89
N PRO A 14 0.90 -12.40 14.24
CA PRO A 14 1.41 -11.05 13.98
C PRO A 14 1.45 -10.68 12.51
N LEU A 15 1.81 -11.63 11.64
CA LEU A 15 1.92 -11.37 10.21
C LEU A 15 0.56 -11.09 9.58
N ALA A 16 -0.49 -11.79 10.04
CA ALA A 16 -1.82 -11.64 9.48
C ALA A 16 -2.42 -10.26 9.77
N LEU A 17 -1.88 -9.54 10.75
CA LEU A 17 -2.41 -8.24 11.16
C LEU A 17 -1.55 -7.07 10.72
N GLN A 18 -0.51 -7.32 9.94
CA GLN A 18 0.35 -6.25 9.49
C GLN A 18 -0.09 -5.67 8.16
N ILE A 19 -0.07 -4.36 8.10
CA ILE A 19 -0.28 -3.62 6.86
C ILE A 19 1.10 -3.35 6.27
N VAL A 20 1.27 -3.70 5.01
CA VAL A 20 2.53 -3.48 4.31
C VAL A 20 2.31 -2.40 3.26
N GLY A 21 3.08 -1.31 3.36
CA GLY A 21 3.06 -0.23 2.39
C GLY A 21 4.22 -0.38 1.42
N ILE A 22 3.94 -0.35 0.14
CA ILE A 22 4.93 -0.43 -0.94
C ILE A 22 4.86 0.85 -1.75
N GLN A 23 5.97 1.54 -1.86
CA GLN A 23 6.04 2.73 -2.71
C GLN A 23 6.29 2.32 -4.15
N LEU A 24 5.49 2.87 -5.04
CA LEU A 24 5.58 2.59 -6.46
C LEU A 24 5.77 3.89 -7.23
N LYS A 25 6.58 3.83 -8.27
CA LYS A 25 6.62 4.88 -9.28
C LYS A 25 5.75 4.41 -10.43
N ILE A 26 4.74 5.20 -10.75
CA ILE A 26 3.77 4.84 -11.78
C ILE A 26 3.80 5.84 -12.93
N ARG A 27 3.31 5.41 -14.09
CA ARG A 27 3.21 6.21 -15.29
C ARG A 27 1.88 5.93 -15.97
N PRO A 28 1.48 6.77 -16.93
CA PRO A 28 0.26 6.49 -17.69
C PRO A 28 0.34 5.14 -18.37
N GLY A 29 -0.77 4.42 -18.35
CA GLY A 29 -0.94 3.15 -19.04
C GLY A 29 -2.04 3.27 -20.07
N THR A 30 -3.12 2.48 -19.90
CA THR A 30 -4.30 2.62 -20.75
C THR A 30 -5.09 3.88 -20.39
N LYS A 31 -4.86 4.43 -19.20
CA LYS A 31 -5.46 5.69 -18.78
C LYS A 31 -4.37 6.71 -18.50
N PRO A 32 -4.61 8.01 -18.78
CA PRO A 32 -3.68 9.05 -18.39
C PRO A 32 -3.77 9.32 -16.89
N LEU A 33 -2.67 9.82 -16.32
CA LEU A 33 -2.69 10.31 -14.95
C LEU A 33 -3.46 11.63 -14.92
N PRO A 34 -3.98 12.02 -13.72
CA PRO A 34 -4.68 13.29 -13.59
C PRO A 34 -3.81 14.47 -13.99
N GLY A 35 -4.38 15.45 -14.70
CA GLY A 35 -3.68 16.64 -15.12
C GLY A 35 -2.53 16.37 -16.07
N PRO A 36 -1.49 17.22 -16.07
CA PRO A 36 -0.37 17.10 -17.00
C PRO A 36 0.75 16.18 -16.48
N LEU A 37 0.48 15.26 -15.58
CA LEU A 37 1.51 14.46 -14.92
C LEU A 37 2.13 13.44 -15.87
N ALA A 38 3.46 13.38 -15.87
CA ALA A 38 4.22 12.36 -16.60
C ALA A 38 4.33 11.08 -15.79
N GLY A 39 4.25 11.18 -14.46
CA GLY A 39 4.33 10.07 -13.56
C GLY A 39 3.96 10.49 -12.15
N ALA A 40 3.95 9.52 -11.24
CA ALA A 40 3.64 9.79 -9.84
C ALA A 40 4.26 8.73 -8.96
N TYR A 41 4.49 9.10 -7.71
CA TYR A 41 4.78 8.16 -6.64
C TYR A 41 3.53 7.92 -5.82
N VAL A 42 3.31 6.70 -5.42
CA VAL A 42 2.17 6.32 -4.60
C VAL A 42 2.59 5.21 -3.65
N ILE A 43 2.02 5.21 -2.46
CA ILE A 43 2.21 4.10 -1.53
C ILE A 43 0.93 3.27 -1.56
N ALA A 44 1.07 1.98 -1.79
CA ALA A 44 -0.03 1.03 -1.79
C ALA A 44 0.03 0.20 -0.52
N PHE A 45 -1.07 0.16 0.21
CA PHE A 45 -1.18 -0.56 1.48
C PHE A 45 -2.02 -1.81 1.29
N SER A 46 -1.51 -2.94 1.77
CA SER A 46 -2.21 -4.22 1.69
C SER A 46 -1.89 -5.06 2.91
N LEU A 47 -2.72 -6.06 3.20
CA LEU A 47 -2.38 -7.06 4.21
C LEU A 47 -1.59 -8.16 3.51
N ALA A 48 -0.37 -8.38 3.96
CA ALA A 48 0.51 -9.35 3.32
C ALA A 48 1.46 -9.97 4.34
N GLY A 49 1.89 -11.17 4.05
CA GLY A 49 2.85 -11.87 4.90
C GLY A 49 4.29 -11.42 4.68
N ASP A 50 4.58 -10.86 3.51
CA ASP A 50 5.91 -10.35 3.19
C ASP A 50 5.83 -9.24 2.14
N PRO A 51 6.93 -8.45 1.99
CA PRO A 51 6.94 -7.35 1.03
C PRO A 51 6.76 -7.77 -0.42
N LYS A 52 7.22 -8.95 -0.78
CA LYS A 52 7.11 -9.43 -2.15
C LYS A 52 5.66 -9.67 -2.54
N GLU A 53 4.88 -10.27 -1.65
CA GLU A 53 3.46 -10.47 -1.85
C GLU A 53 2.74 -9.12 -1.94
N ALA A 54 3.07 -8.20 -1.05
CA ALA A 54 2.49 -6.86 -1.06
C ALA A 54 2.79 -6.13 -2.37
N ALA A 55 4.01 -6.26 -2.88
CA ALA A 55 4.39 -5.63 -4.15
C ALA A 55 3.57 -6.18 -5.32
N LYS A 56 3.34 -7.49 -5.35
CA LYS A 56 2.52 -8.12 -6.40
C LYS A 56 1.08 -7.64 -6.35
N LYS A 57 0.48 -7.59 -5.18
CA LYS A 57 -0.88 -7.10 -5.01
C LYS A 57 -1.00 -5.65 -5.44
N SER A 58 -0.02 -4.84 -5.05
CA SER A 58 0.00 -3.42 -5.35
C SER A 58 0.14 -3.16 -6.85
N ALA A 59 1.06 -3.85 -7.50
CA ALA A 59 1.27 -3.71 -8.94
C ALA A 59 0.03 -4.11 -9.72
N LEU A 60 -0.62 -5.19 -9.31
CA LEU A 60 -1.84 -5.64 -9.97
C LEU A 60 -2.97 -4.63 -9.81
N ALA A 61 -3.10 -4.04 -8.62
CA ALA A 61 -4.12 -3.03 -8.38
C ALA A 61 -3.90 -1.79 -9.24
N ILE A 62 -2.65 -1.35 -9.37
CA ILE A 62 -2.30 -0.21 -10.24
C ILE A 62 -2.63 -0.52 -11.70
N PHE A 63 -2.27 -1.72 -12.15
CA PHE A 63 -2.58 -2.15 -13.51
C PHE A 63 -4.08 -2.13 -13.78
N ARG A 64 -4.88 -2.61 -12.84
CA ARG A 64 -6.34 -2.62 -12.96
C ARG A 64 -6.94 -1.23 -13.01
N MET A 65 -6.25 -0.24 -12.45
CA MET A 65 -6.68 1.15 -12.53
C MET A 65 -6.35 1.79 -13.88
N GLY A 66 -5.58 1.11 -14.72
CA GLY A 66 -5.20 1.61 -16.03
C GLY A 66 -3.83 2.27 -16.07
N TYR A 67 -3.03 2.15 -15.03
CA TYR A 67 -1.68 2.71 -14.97
C TYR A 67 -0.62 1.62 -15.06
N ASP A 68 0.59 1.99 -15.41
CA ASP A 68 1.74 1.08 -15.43
C ASP A 68 2.66 1.37 -14.25
N VAL A 69 3.23 0.32 -13.69
CA VAL A 69 4.28 0.45 -12.67
C VAL A 69 5.62 0.57 -13.39
N GLU A 70 6.30 1.70 -13.16
CA GLU A 70 7.62 1.91 -13.71
C GLU A 70 8.70 1.33 -12.81
N GLU A 71 8.51 1.44 -11.50
CA GLU A 71 9.48 0.99 -10.54
C GLU A 71 8.81 0.66 -9.21
N VAL A 72 9.26 -0.41 -8.57
CA VAL A 72 8.89 -0.74 -7.19
C VAL A 72 10.05 -0.32 -6.30
N ILE A 73 9.79 0.59 -5.36
CA ILE A 73 10.82 1.03 -4.44
C ILE A 73 11.03 -0.08 -3.41
N PRO A 74 12.26 -0.56 -3.22
CA PRO A 74 12.49 -1.80 -2.47
C PRO A 74 12.24 -1.72 -0.97
N GLN A 75 12.09 -0.54 -0.41
CA GLN A 75 11.83 -0.38 1.02
C GLN A 75 10.34 -0.55 1.31
N ALA A 76 10.00 -1.49 2.18
CA ALA A 76 8.63 -1.72 2.59
C ALA A 76 8.38 -1.05 3.94
N LEU A 77 7.18 -0.49 4.08
CA LEU A 77 6.71 0.09 5.33
C LEU A 77 5.79 -0.92 6.01
N HIS A 78 6.05 -1.21 7.28
CA HIS A 78 5.23 -2.13 8.06
C HIS A 78 4.48 -1.37 9.14
N ILE A 79 3.16 -1.49 9.15
CA ILE A 79 2.31 -0.79 10.12
C ILE A 79 1.43 -1.84 10.81
N GLU A 80 1.48 -1.85 12.13
CA GLU A 80 0.55 -2.69 12.88
C GLU A 80 -0.86 -2.12 12.74
N LEU A 81 -1.84 -3.00 12.67
CA LEU A 81 -3.22 -2.60 12.43
C LEU A 81 -3.72 -1.58 13.46
N ASP A 82 -3.37 -1.76 14.72
CA ASP A 82 -3.79 -0.87 15.78
C ASP A 82 -3.04 0.47 15.82
N ARG A 83 -2.07 0.65 14.94
CA ARG A 83 -1.30 1.89 14.81
C ARG A 83 -1.62 2.68 13.55
N TRP A 84 -2.61 2.24 12.82
CA TRP A 84 -2.98 2.87 11.55
C TRP A 84 -3.35 4.35 11.72
N ASP A 85 -4.23 4.67 12.69
CA ASP A 85 -4.63 6.06 12.92
C ASP A 85 -3.46 6.95 13.30
N LYS A 86 -2.55 6.43 14.13
CA LYS A 86 -1.36 7.18 14.54
C LYS A 86 -0.43 7.43 13.35
N TYR A 87 -0.27 6.45 12.50
CA TYR A 87 0.52 6.59 11.28
C TYR A 87 -0.06 7.69 10.40
N LEU A 88 -1.38 7.68 10.17
CA LEU A 88 -2.02 8.68 9.34
C LEU A 88 -1.86 10.09 9.89
N SER A 89 -2.09 10.26 11.18
CA SER A 89 -1.99 11.59 11.78
C SER A 89 -0.56 12.15 11.78
N SER A 90 0.43 11.27 11.82
CA SER A 90 1.84 11.67 11.79
C SER A 90 2.37 11.90 10.38
N THR A 91 1.94 11.09 9.43
CA THR A 91 2.53 11.07 8.08
C THR A 91 1.66 11.80 7.07
N TRP A 92 0.33 11.74 7.22
CA TRP A 92 -0.61 12.30 6.25
C TRP A 92 -1.60 13.27 6.90
N PRO A 93 -1.13 14.24 7.73
CA PRO A 93 -2.07 15.12 8.44
C PRO A 93 -2.88 16.03 7.51
N GLU A 94 -2.39 16.29 6.29
CA GLU A 94 -3.09 17.14 5.33
C GLU A 94 -4.22 16.42 4.59
N PHE A 95 -4.35 15.11 4.78
CA PHE A 95 -5.34 14.30 4.05
C PHE A 95 -6.22 13.49 5.01
N PRO A 96 -6.93 14.16 5.94
CA PRO A 96 -7.66 13.43 6.99
C PRO A 96 -8.79 12.54 6.48
N ASP A 97 -9.36 12.87 5.32
CA ASP A 97 -10.50 12.14 4.77
C ASP A 97 -10.15 11.22 3.60
N HIS A 98 -8.88 11.10 3.28
CA HIS A 98 -8.46 10.30 2.12
C HIS A 98 -8.46 8.80 2.42
N PHE A 99 -8.14 8.43 3.66
CA PHE A 99 -7.91 7.04 4.04
C PHE A 99 -9.07 6.49 4.88
N PRO A 100 -9.29 5.16 4.85
CA PRO A 100 -10.22 4.56 5.81
C PRO A 100 -9.72 4.73 7.24
N SER A 101 -10.64 4.75 8.18
CA SER A 101 -10.31 4.83 9.60
C SER A 101 -9.71 3.51 10.09
N GLN A 102 -9.17 3.52 11.31
CA GLN A 102 -8.64 2.30 11.91
C GLN A 102 -9.71 1.23 12.06
N ALA A 103 -10.94 1.63 12.35
CA ALA A 103 -12.04 0.67 12.45
C ALA A 103 -12.37 0.02 11.11
N GLU A 104 -12.09 0.70 10.01
CA GLU A 104 -12.46 0.26 8.67
C GLU A 104 -11.32 -0.40 7.90
N ILE A 105 -10.07 -0.12 8.28
CA ILE A 105 -8.93 -0.53 7.45
C ILE A 105 -8.80 -2.05 7.32
N ALA A 106 -9.07 -2.78 8.37
CA ALA A 106 -8.98 -4.24 8.34
C ALA A 106 -9.95 -4.83 7.32
N GLU A 107 -11.17 -4.30 7.29
CA GLU A 107 -12.18 -4.74 6.32
C GLU A 107 -11.82 -4.27 4.91
N ALA A 108 -11.34 -3.05 4.77
CA ALA A 108 -10.95 -2.51 3.47
C ALA A 108 -9.84 -3.33 2.82
N LEU A 109 -8.92 -3.88 3.62
CA LEU A 109 -7.78 -4.66 3.11
C LEU A 109 -8.03 -6.16 3.10
N SER A 110 -9.11 -6.62 3.72
CA SER A 110 -9.44 -8.05 3.68
C SER A 110 -9.76 -8.45 2.24
N ASN A 111 -9.66 -9.74 1.94
CA ASN A 111 -9.92 -10.26 0.59
C ASN A 111 -8.98 -9.68 -0.48
N GLY A 112 -7.79 -9.24 -0.08
CA GLY A 112 -6.79 -8.78 -1.04
C GLY A 112 -6.95 -7.34 -1.49
N GLY A 113 -7.76 -6.53 -0.79
CA GLY A 113 -7.92 -5.12 -1.11
C GLY A 113 -6.63 -4.34 -0.95
N VAL A 114 -6.53 -3.21 -1.66
CA VAL A 114 -5.38 -2.32 -1.62
C VAL A 114 -5.89 -0.89 -1.46
N VAL A 115 -5.27 -0.16 -0.53
CA VAL A 115 -5.57 1.25 -0.30
C VAL A 115 -4.37 2.08 -0.72
N PHE A 116 -4.60 3.20 -1.38
CA PHE A 116 -3.52 4.02 -1.92
C PHE A 116 -3.41 5.35 -1.19
N SER A 117 -2.16 5.83 -1.04
CA SER A 117 -1.91 7.20 -0.62
C SER A 117 -2.28 8.16 -1.73
N PRO A 118 -2.37 9.47 -1.44
CA PRO A 118 -2.44 10.45 -2.52
C PRO A 118 -1.24 10.31 -3.46
N PHE A 119 -1.45 10.64 -4.74
CA PHE A 119 -0.38 10.58 -5.73
C PHE A 119 0.52 11.81 -5.57
N ALA A 120 1.82 11.56 -5.48
CA ALA A 120 2.82 12.62 -5.54
C ALA A 120 3.33 12.70 -6.98
N GLY A 121 2.63 13.49 -7.78
CA GLY A 121 2.87 13.56 -9.22
C GLY A 121 4.03 14.47 -9.60
N PHE A 122 4.57 14.24 -10.77
CA PHE A 122 5.57 15.13 -11.37
C PHE A 122 5.25 15.34 -12.85
N GLU A 123 5.57 16.55 -13.32
CA GLU A 123 5.36 16.92 -14.71
C GLU A 123 6.56 16.53 -15.56
N PRO A 124 6.38 16.44 -16.90
CA PRO A 124 7.53 16.20 -17.78
C PRO A 124 8.57 17.32 -17.62
N PRO A 125 9.85 17.00 -17.79
CA PRO A 125 10.87 18.05 -17.75
C PRO A 125 10.63 19.09 -18.83
N VAL A 126 10.90 20.33 -18.48
CA VAL A 126 10.79 21.46 -19.40
C VAL A 126 12.15 21.69 -20.06
N HIS A 127 12.15 21.75 -21.38
CA HIS A 127 13.37 21.94 -22.16
C HIS A 127 13.33 23.21 -22.94
#